data_bc2caa2b1d1419064ba25cd5fccce669
#
_entry.id   bc2caa2b1d1419064ba25cd5fccce669
#
_cell.length_a   1.000
_cell.length_b   1.000
_cell.length_c   1.000
_cell.angle_alpha   90.00
_cell.angle_beta   90.00
_cell.angle_gamma   90.00
#
_symmetry.space_group_name_H-M   'P 1'
#
loop_
_entity.id
_entity.type
_entity.pdbx_description
1 polymer ?
#
loop_
_entity_poly.entity_id
_entity_poly.type
_entity_poly.pdbx_seq_one_letter_code
_entity_poly.pdbx_strand_id
1 'polypeptide(L)'
;MSTLIVAFPKIEEAKAVRSLLVRRGYDVAVPCTSGAQAINQADNLSDGIIICGYKLSDNMLYSELYEYKPKSFEILLVASQNLWEECCMRCHAD
;
A
#
# COMPACT_ATOMS: atom_id res chain seq x y z
N MET A 1 8.63 13.90 -8.01
CA MET A 1 8.12 12.61 -8.47
C MET A 1 7.54 11.84 -7.29
N SER A 2 6.40 11.20 -7.51
CA SER A 2 5.75 10.45 -6.45
C SER A 2 6.43 9.11 -6.22
N THR A 3 6.60 8.77 -4.96
CA THR A 3 7.17 7.48 -4.57
C THR A 3 6.06 6.56 -4.07
N LEU A 4 6.14 5.29 -4.42
CA LEU A 4 5.19 4.29 -3.96
C LEU A 4 5.72 3.61 -2.69
N ILE A 5 4.84 3.44 -1.72
CA ILE A 5 5.14 2.69 -0.50
C ILE A 5 4.26 1.44 -0.53
N VAL A 6 4.89 0.28 -0.35
CA VAL A 6 4.18 -1.00 -0.36
C VAL A 6 4.15 -1.53 1.06
N ALA A 7 2.95 -1.80 1.59
CA ALA A 7 2.76 -2.29 2.95
C ALA A 7 1.78 -3.46 2.96
N PHE A 8 2.26 -4.64 3.27
CA PHE A 8 1.45 -5.85 3.36
C PHE A 8 1.82 -6.63 4.60
N PRO A 9 0.89 -7.40 5.19
CA PRO A 9 1.17 -8.12 6.44
C PRO A 9 2.27 -9.16 6.31
N LYS A 10 2.50 -9.67 5.10
CA LYS A 10 3.58 -10.63 4.84
C LYS A 10 4.64 -9.98 3.99
N ILE A 11 5.88 -10.06 4.45
CA ILE A 11 7.00 -9.46 3.72
C ILE A 11 7.14 -10.02 2.31
N GLU A 12 6.81 -11.28 2.11
CA GLU A 12 6.88 -11.91 0.81
C GLU A 12 5.93 -11.26 -0.19
N GLU A 13 4.72 -10.96 0.26
CA GLU A 13 3.75 -10.26 -0.58
C GLU A 13 4.23 -8.84 -0.90
N ALA A 14 4.74 -8.14 0.10
CA ALA A 14 5.24 -6.79 -0.09
C ALA A 14 6.39 -6.77 -1.11
N LYS A 15 7.32 -7.71 -1.01
CA LYS A 15 8.43 -7.82 -1.95
C LYS A 15 7.95 -8.15 -3.36
N ALA A 16 6.96 -9.02 -3.48
CA ALA A 16 6.43 -9.40 -4.79
C ALA A 16 5.78 -8.21 -5.49
N VAL A 17 4.96 -7.46 -4.77
CA VAL A 17 4.31 -6.27 -5.32
C VAL A 17 5.35 -5.22 -5.68
N ARG A 18 6.34 -5.00 -4.81
CA ARG A 18 7.41 -4.06 -5.07
C ARG A 18 8.16 -4.41 -6.34
N SER A 19 8.52 -5.67 -6.51
CA SER A 19 9.25 -6.13 -7.71
C SER A 19 8.44 -5.87 -8.97
N LEU A 20 7.14 -6.13 -8.93
CA LEU A 20 6.26 -5.89 -10.06
C LEU A 20 6.24 -4.41 -10.45
N LEU A 21 6.14 -3.53 -9.45
CA LEU A 21 6.08 -2.09 -9.70
C LEU A 21 7.41 -1.55 -10.19
N VAL A 22 8.52 -2.02 -9.65
CA VAL A 22 9.85 -1.62 -10.10
C VAL A 22 10.06 -2.01 -11.55
N ARG A 23 9.61 -3.19 -11.94
CA ARG A 23 9.69 -3.64 -13.33
C ARG A 23 8.95 -2.71 -14.28
N ARG A 24 7.89 -2.07 -13.80
CA ARG A 24 7.10 -1.15 -14.60
C ARG A 24 7.63 0.28 -14.59
N GLY A 25 8.76 0.51 -13.92
CA GLY A 25 9.42 1.80 -13.93
C GLY A 25 9.03 2.73 -12.79
N TYR A 26 8.29 2.24 -11.81
CA TYR A 26 7.92 3.06 -10.66
C TYR A 26 9.03 3.12 -9.63
N ASP A 27 9.10 4.24 -8.93
CA ASP A 27 10.01 4.43 -7.81
C ASP A 27 9.31 3.92 -6.55
N VAL A 28 9.81 2.85 -5.98
CA VAL A 28 9.17 2.17 -4.85
C VAL A 28 10.12 2.13 -3.66
N ALA A 29 9.62 2.54 -2.49
CA ALA A 29 10.39 2.52 -1.26
C ALA A 29 10.59 1.09 -0.75
N VAL A 30 11.33 0.95 0.34
CA VAL A 30 11.54 -0.36 0.97
C VAL A 30 10.20 -0.96 1.39
N PRO A 31 9.97 -2.25 1.14
CA PRO A 31 8.70 -2.87 1.53
C PRO A 31 8.48 -2.86 3.04
N CYS A 32 7.24 -2.61 3.44
CA CYS A 32 6.83 -2.53 4.85
C CYS A 32 5.86 -3.65 5.17
N THR A 33 5.82 -4.05 6.44
CA THR A 33 4.83 -5.03 6.91
C THR A 33 3.89 -4.46 7.95
N SER A 34 4.17 -3.27 8.47
CA SER A 34 3.34 -2.63 9.49
C SER A 34 2.92 -1.23 9.05
N GLY A 35 1.81 -0.77 9.63
CA GLY A 35 1.32 0.58 9.36
C GLY A 35 2.29 1.64 9.88
N ALA A 36 2.91 1.39 11.03
CA ALA A 36 3.87 2.31 11.60
C ALA A 36 5.07 2.53 10.67
N GLN A 37 5.55 1.47 10.05
CA GLN A 37 6.65 1.58 9.09
C GLN A 37 6.23 2.39 7.85
N ALA A 38 5.03 2.13 7.36
CA ALA A 38 4.51 2.83 6.18
C ALA A 38 4.37 4.34 6.46
N ILE A 39 3.83 4.70 7.61
CA ILE A 39 3.66 6.09 7.98
C ILE A 39 5.02 6.76 8.18
N ASN A 40 5.96 6.09 8.82
CA ASN A 40 7.30 6.61 9.02
C ASN A 40 7.99 6.91 7.69
N GLN A 41 7.86 6.02 6.73
CA GLN A 41 8.42 6.24 5.39
C GLN A 41 7.72 7.39 4.69
N ALA A 42 6.40 7.48 4.81
CA ALA A 42 5.64 8.57 4.20
C ALA A 42 6.05 9.93 4.77
N ASP A 43 6.31 9.99 6.08
CA ASP A 43 6.75 11.23 6.72
C ASP A 43 8.11 11.69 6.21
N ASN A 44 8.94 10.77 5.75
CA ASN A 44 10.27 11.09 5.22
C ASN A 44 10.26 11.41 3.73
N LEU A 45 9.12 11.25 3.08
CA LEU A 45 8.95 11.53 1.65
C LEU A 45 8.01 12.72 1.47
N SER A 46 8.10 13.36 0.32
CA SER A 46 7.29 14.56 0.07
C SER A 46 5.86 14.23 -0.35
N ASP A 47 5.68 13.27 -1.23
CA ASP A 47 4.36 12.84 -1.68
C ASP A 47 4.44 11.42 -2.25
N GLY A 48 3.29 10.83 -2.49
CA GLY A 48 3.25 9.51 -3.08
C GLY A 48 1.95 8.78 -2.82
N ILE A 49 2.00 7.47 -3.02
CA ILE A 49 0.87 6.58 -2.84
C ILE A 49 1.29 5.41 -1.95
N ILE A 50 0.48 5.11 -0.95
CA ILE A 50 0.69 3.93 -0.12
C ILE A 50 -0.20 2.82 -0.64
N ILE A 51 0.42 1.73 -1.10
CA ILE A 51 -0.30 0.54 -1.55
C ILE A 51 -0.26 -0.45 -0.39
N CYS A 52 -1.41 -0.75 0.18
CA CYS A 52 -1.46 -1.56 1.40
C CYS A 52 -2.53 -2.63 1.35
N GLY A 53 -2.36 -3.65 2.19
CA GLY A 53 -3.40 -4.65 2.42
C GLY A 53 -4.43 -4.12 3.41
N TYR A 54 -5.52 -4.88 3.56
CA TYR A 54 -6.63 -4.49 4.43
C TYR A 54 -6.18 -4.35 5.88
N LYS A 55 -5.33 -5.26 6.36
CA LYS A 55 -4.83 -5.29 7.72
C LYS A 55 -3.34 -5.60 7.71
N LEU A 56 -2.57 -4.85 8.46
CA LEU A 56 -1.12 -5.00 8.50
C LEU A 56 -0.65 -5.80 9.71
N SER A 57 0.65 -6.09 9.79
CA SER A 57 1.18 -7.00 10.82
C SER A 57 1.03 -6.46 12.24
N ASP A 58 0.90 -5.16 12.40
CA ASP A 58 0.67 -4.52 13.69
C ASP A 58 -0.82 -4.32 13.99
N ASN A 59 -1.68 -5.06 13.30
CA ASN A 59 -3.14 -4.97 13.39
C ASN A 59 -3.73 -3.64 12.94
N MET A 60 -2.93 -2.79 12.34
CA MET A 60 -3.44 -1.53 11.81
C MET A 60 -4.23 -1.80 10.53
N LEU A 61 -5.47 -1.29 10.49
CA LEU A 61 -6.33 -1.39 9.32
C LEU A 61 -6.02 -0.26 8.35
N TYR A 62 -6.37 -0.44 7.07
CA TYR A 62 -6.12 0.60 6.09
C TYR A 62 -6.85 1.90 6.43
N SER A 63 -8.01 1.81 7.09
CA SER A 63 -8.76 2.99 7.50
C SER A 63 -7.99 3.81 8.54
N GLU A 64 -7.30 3.14 9.46
CA GLU A 64 -6.44 3.82 10.42
C GLU A 64 -5.24 4.44 9.72
N LEU A 65 -4.65 3.73 8.79
CA LEU A 65 -3.53 4.22 8.00
C LEU A 65 -3.95 5.47 7.21
N TYR A 66 -5.17 5.46 6.68
CA TYR A 66 -5.72 6.61 5.97
C TYR A 66 -5.79 7.85 6.86
N GLU A 67 -6.18 7.68 8.14
CA GLU A 67 -6.27 8.79 9.07
C GLU A 67 -4.90 9.34 9.47
N TYR A 68 -3.91 8.46 9.61
CA TYR A 68 -2.58 8.86 10.09
C TYR A 68 -1.61 9.26 8.99
N LYS A 69 -1.93 8.98 7.74
CA LYS A 69 -1.03 9.30 6.64
C LYS A 69 -0.86 10.81 6.46
N PRO A 70 0.27 11.27 5.92
CA PRO A 70 0.40 12.67 5.51
C PRO A 70 -0.63 13.04 4.45
N LYS A 71 -1.04 14.29 4.41
CA LYS A 71 -2.03 14.76 3.44
C LYS A 71 -1.56 14.64 2.00
N SER A 72 -0.26 14.66 1.79
CA SER A 72 0.33 14.56 0.45
C SER A 72 0.32 13.13 -0.10
N PHE A 73 -0.07 12.15 0.71
CA PHE A 73 -0.11 10.76 0.29
C PHE A 73 -1.55 10.29 0.09
N GLU A 74 -1.72 9.42 -0.90
CA GLU A 74 -2.98 8.72 -1.12
C GLU A 74 -2.81 7.26 -0.75
N ILE A 75 -3.91 6.57 -0.47
CA ILE A 75 -3.89 5.16 -0.14
C ILE A 75 -4.63 4.37 -1.20
N LEU A 76 -4.00 3.30 -1.67
CA LEU A 76 -4.62 2.32 -2.55
C LEU A 76 -4.71 1.00 -1.80
N LEU A 77 -5.94 0.54 -1.56
CA LEU A 77 -6.18 -0.72 -0.87
C LEU A 77 -6.11 -1.87 -1.87
N VAL A 78 -5.28 -2.85 -1.53
CA VAL A 78 -5.23 -4.12 -2.26
C VAL A 78 -5.64 -5.21 -1.30
N ALA A 79 -6.80 -5.80 -1.54
CA ALA A 79 -7.33 -6.88 -0.71
C ALA A 79 -6.73 -8.22 -1.14
N SER A 80 -7.11 -9.30 -0.47
CA SER A 80 -6.72 -10.63 -0.90
C SER A 80 -7.19 -10.86 -2.34
N GLN A 81 -6.56 -11.83 -3.00
CA GLN A 81 -6.84 -12.05 -4.42
C GLN A 81 -8.33 -12.22 -4.71
N ASN A 82 -9.03 -12.98 -3.89
CA ASN A 82 -10.47 -13.19 -4.09
C ASN A 82 -11.26 -11.90 -3.89
N LEU A 83 -10.94 -11.15 -2.84
CA LEU A 83 -11.62 -9.87 -2.59
C LEU A 83 -11.26 -8.85 -3.66
N TRP A 84 -10.03 -8.89 -4.14
CA TRP A 84 -9.60 -8.02 -5.22
C TRP A 84 -10.44 -8.26 -6.47
N GLU A 85 -10.64 -9.52 -6.85
CA GLU A 85 -11.46 -9.86 -8.01
C GLU A 85 -12.90 -9.40 -7.84
N GLU A 86 -13.48 -9.61 -6.66
CA GLU A 86 -14.84 -9.13 -6.37
C GLU A 86 -14.94 -7.61 -6.48
N CYS A 87 -13.99 -6.89 -5.92
CA CYS A 87 -13.98 -5.43 -5.98
C CYS A 87 -13.87 -4.95 -7.43
N CYS A 88 -13.01 -5.58 -8.22
CA CYS A 88 -12.85 -5.25 -9.62
C CYS A 88 -14.14 -5.50 -10.40
N MET A 89 -14.80 -6.61 -10.15
CA MET A 89 -16.07 -6.93 -10.80
C MET A 89 -17.15 -5.92 -10.45
N ARG A 90 -17.23 -5.52 -9.19
CA ARG A 90 -18.19 -4.51 -8.76
C ARG A 90 -17.91 -3.16 -9.41
N CYS A 91 -16.65 -2.78 -9.50
CA CYS A 91 -16.30 -1.53 -10.16
C CYS A 91 -16.62 -1.54 -11.64
N HIS A 92 -16.46 -2.69 -12.29
CA HIS A 92 -16.80 -2.84 -13.70
C HIS A 92 -18.30 -2.93 -13.96
N ALA A 93 -19.07 -3.33 -12.96
CA ALA A 93 -20.52 -3.42 -13.09
C ALA A 93 -21.18 -2.04 -13.09
N ASP A 94 -20.51 -1.07 -12.56
CA ASP A 94 -21.01 0.31 -12.56
C ASP A 94 -20.66 0.99 -13.89
#